data_c5c30fedead08d14172fc9c62c7ab164
#
_entry.id   c5c30fedead08d14172fc9c62c7ab164
#
_cell.length_a   1.000
_cell.length_b   1.000
_cell.length_c   1.000
_cell.angle_alpha   90.00
_cell.angle_beta   90.00
_cell.angle_gamma   90.00
#
_symmetry.space_group_name_H-M   'P 1'
#
loop_
_entity.id
_entity.type
_entity.pdbx_description
1 polymer ?
#
loop_
_entity_poly.entity_id
_entity_poly.type
_entity_poly.pdbx_seq_one_letter_code
_entity_poly.pdbx_strand_id
1 'polypeptide(L)'
;MNKTFITGVDENHEWMLKWWYKNITKHNPDVHITICDFGMSQKVRTWAYQNADHFIEYTKHPKNAWYLKTQVLLDSKYEYTCWIDVDCEVLTNI
;
A
#
# COMPACT_ATOMS: atom_id res chain seq x y z
N MET A 1 8.78 14.22 -10.31
CA MET A 1 7.81 14.47 -9.22
C MET A 1 7.87 13.33 -8.23
N ASN A 2 7.97 13.63 -6.96
CA ASN A 2 8.06 12.62 -5.90
C ASN A 2 6.64 12.24 -5.43
N LYS A 3 6.04 11.25 -6.09
CA LYS A 3 4.67 10.81 -5.83
C LYS A 3 4.61 9.31 -5.59
N THR A 4 3.76 8.88 -4.65
CA THR A 4 3.49 7.48 -4.40
C THR A 4 1.99 7.21 -4.27
N PHE A 5 1.57 6.03 -4.72
CA PHE A 5 0.27 5.46 -4.38
C PHE A 5 0.49 4.52 -3.20
N ILE A 6 -0.34 4.63 -2.18
CA ILE A 6 -0.13 3.94 -0.92
C ILE A 6 -1.40 3.21 -0.49
N THR A 7 -1.24 1.99 0.01
CA THR A 7 -2.30 1.26 0.69
C THR A 7 -1.71 0.47 1.85
N GLY A 8 -2.59 -0.04 2.71
CA GLY A 8 -2.19 -0.90 3.80
C GLY A 8 -3.21 -1.99 3.99
N VAL A 9 -2.77 -3.17 4.34
CA VAL A 9 -3.65 -4.32 4.54
C VAL A 9 -3.23 -5.13 5.77
N ASP A 10 -4.23 -5.77 6.38
CA ASP A 10 -4.02 -6.81 7.39
C ASP A 10 -4.26 -8.19 6.75
N GLU A 11 -4.19 -9.24 7.56
CA GLU A 11 -4.37 -10.60 7.06
C GLU A 11 -5.76 -10.84 6.47
N ASN A 12 -6.78 -10.14 6.95
CA ASN A 12 -8.15 -10.32 6.46
C ASN A 12 -8.37 -9.71 5.08
N HIS A 13 -7.55 -8.75 4.68
CA HIS A 13 -7.73 -8.01 3.43
C HIS A 13 -6.58 -8.21 2.44
N GLU A 14 -5.55 -8.94 2.82
CA GLU A 14 -4.35 -9.08 2.00
C GLU A 14 -4.58 -9.80 0.68
N TRP A 15 -5.65 -10.58 0.57
CA TRP A 15 -5.96 -11.33 -0.66
C TRP A 15 -6.20 -10.43 -1.87
N MET A 16 -6.54 -9.15 -1.65
CA MET A 16 -6.76 -8.18 -2.72
C MET A 16 -5.49 -7.45 -3.16
N LEU A 17 -4.40 -7.58 -2.39
CA LEU A 17 -3.22 -6.73 -2.58
C LEU A 17 -2.55 -6.92 -3.94
N LYS A 18 -2.38 -8.16 -4.40
CA LYS A 18 -1.74 -8.43 -5.68
C LYS A 18 -2.59 -7.94 -6.85
N TRP A 19 -3.89 -8.06 -6.75
CA TRP A 19 -4.83 -7.52 -7.74
C TRP A 19 -4.73 -5.98 -7.81
N TRP A 20 -4.74 -5.33 -6.64
CA TRP A 20 -4.58 -3.89 -6.53
C TRP A 20 -3.27 -3.42 -7.16
N TYR A 21 -2.18 -4.09 -6.85
CA TYR A 21 -0.86 -3.77 -7.37
C TYR A 21 -0.82 -3.91 -8.91
N LYS A 22 -1.31 -5.02 -9.44
CA LYS A 22 -1.33 -5.25 -10.89
C LYS A 22 -2.18 -4.22 -11.61
N ASN A 23 -3.32 -3.88 -11.04
CA ASN A 23 -4.24 -2.90 -11.63
C ASN A 23 -3.59 -1.52 -11.73
N ILE A 24 -2.96 -1.07 -10.65
CA ILE A 24 -2.32 0.25 -10.64
C ILE A 24 -1.11 0.28 -11.57
N THR A 25 -0.25 -0.71 -11.53
CA THR A 25 0.96 -0.71 -12.33
C THR A 25 0.68 -0.88 -13.83
N LYS A 26 -0.42 -1.53 -14.17
CA LYS A 26 -0.86 -1.65 -15.57
C LYS A 26 -1.18 -0.27 -16.16
N HIS A 27 -1.84 0.58 -15.40
CA HIS A 27 -2.29 1.89 -15.88
C HIS A 27 -1.34 3.03 -15.52
N ASN A 28 -0.44 2.81 -14.56
CA ASN A 28 0.50 3.82 -14.07
C ASN A 28 1.88 3.17 -13.86
N PRO A 29 2.56 2.74 -14.95
CA PRO A 29 3.77 1.91 -14.81
C PRO A 29 4.96 2.61 -14.16
N ASP A 30 5.00 3.94 -14.18
CA ASP A 30 6.12 4.70 -13.62
C ASP A 30 5.87 5.22 -12.21
N VAL A 31 4.71 4.92 -11.61
CA VAL A 31 4.40 5.40 -10.27
C VAL A 31 5.13 4.56 -9.22
N HIS A 32 5.56 5.21 -8.14
CA HIS A 32 6.06 4.50 -6.97
C HIS A 32 4.88 3.94 -6.16
N ILE A 33 5.06 2.75 -5.62
CA ILE A 33 4.06 2.06 -4.81
C ILE A 33 4.59 1.91 -3.39
N THR A 34 3.83 2.39 -2.43
CA THR A 34 4.10 2.18 -1.01
C THR A 34 3.07 1.21 -0.45
N ILE A 35 3.54 0.16 0.21
CA ILE A 35 2.67 -0.83 0.83
C ILE A 35 2.95 -0.85 2.34
N CYS A 36 1.88 -0.78 3.12
CA CYS A 36 1.95 -0.79 4.57
C CYS A 36 1.45 -2.12 5.13
N ASP A 37 2.22 -2.69 6.03
CA ASP A 37 1.89 -3.94 6.72
C ASP A 37 1.12 -3.61 8.00
N PHE A 38 -0.18 -3.85 7.98
CA PHE A 38 -1.05 -3.68 9.14
C PHE A 38 -1.35 -5.02 9.83
N GLY A 39 -0.51 -6.02 9.61
CA GLY A 39 -0.69 -7.36 10.14
C GLY A 39 -0.87 -8.41 9.06
N MET A 40 -0.05 -8.36 8.01
CA MET A 40 -0.05 -9.34 6.91
C MET A 40 0.45 -10.70 7.38
N SER A 41 0.05 -11.75 6.66
CA SER A 41 0.71 -13.06 6.77
C SER A 41 2.15 -12.95 6.26
N GLN A 42 3.00 -13.88 6.68
CA GLN A 42 4.40 -13.90 6.26
C GLN A 42 4.55 -14.01 4.75
N LYS A 43 3.71 -14.81 4.10
CA LYS A 43 3.76 -15.00 2.65
C LYS A 43 3.51 -13.70 1.90
N VAL A 44 2.50 -12.95 2.29
CA VAL A 44 2.15 -11.69 1.63
C VAL A 44 3.15 -10.60 1.99
N ARG A 45 3.64 -10.57 3.22
CA ARG A 45 4.68 -9.64 3.63
C ARG A 45 5.93 -9.77 2.76
N THR A 46 6.38 -10.99 2.52
CA THR A 46 7.53 -11.25 1.67
C THR A 46 7.31 -10.74 0.25
N TRP A 47 6.14 -11.03 -0.32
CA TRP A 47 5.79 -10.54 -1.65
C TRP A 47 5.77 -9.01 -1.71
N ALA A 48 5.15 -8.37 -0.72
CA ALA A 48 5.03 -6.91 -0.67
C ALA A 48 6.39 -6.24 -0.53
N TYR A 49 7.25 -6.79 0.32
CA TYR A 49 8.60 -6.28 0.49
C TYR A 49 9.40 -6.33 -0.81
N GLN A 50 9.22 -7.38 -1.60
CA GLN A 50 9.94 -7.56 -2.87
C GLN A 50 9.41 -6.67 -3.99
N ASN A 51 8.15 -6.29 -3.96
CA ASN A 51 7.50 -5.60 -5.07
C ASN A 51 7.24 -4.10 -4.83
N ALA A 52 7.06 -3.69 -3.59
CA ALA A 52 6.83 -2.28 -3.29
C ALA A 52 8.11 -1.47 -3.46
N ASP A 53 7.96 -0.23 -3.88
CA ASP A 53 9.09 0.72 -3.90
C ASP A 53 9.44 1.18 -2.49
N HIS A 54 8.43 1.22 -1.61
CA HIS A 54 8.61 1.53 -0.20
C HIS A 54 7.67 0.64 0.62
N PHE A 55 8.22 -0.09 1.58
CA PHE A 55 7.47 -0.99 2.45
C PHE A 55 7.57 -0.48 3.90
N ILE A 56 6.42 -0.30 4.56
CA ILE A 56 6.37 0.21 5.92
C ILE A 56 5.63 -0.79 6.80
N GLU A 57 6.23 -1.16 7.92
CA GLU A 57 5.66 -2.13 8.86
C GLU A 57 5.03 -1.42 10.07
N TYR A 58 3.76 -1.72 10.32
CA TYR A 58 3.01 -1.17 11.45
C TYR A 58 2.47 -2.27 12.37
N THR A 59 3.05 -3.46 12.33
CA THR A 59 2.54 -4.64 13.04
C THR A 59 2.54 -4.48 14.56
N LYS A 60 3.34 -3.56 15.10
CA LYS A 60 3.43 -3.34 16.55
C LYS A 60 2.44 -2.30 17.07
N HIS A 61 1.67 -1.67 16.19
CA HIS A 61 0.69 -0.68 16.60
C HIS A 61 -0.55 -1.38 17.17
N PRO A 62 -1.04 -0.94 18.34
CA PRO A 62 -2.22 -1.56 18.94
C PRO A 62 -3.54 -1.11 18.31
N LYS A 63 -3.50 -0.14 17.40
CA LYS A 63 -4.69 0.43 16.79
C LYS A 63 -5.07 -0.31 15.52
N ASN A 64 -6.38 -0.22 15.15
CA ASN A 64 -6.85 -0.87 13.94
C ASN A 64 -6.32 -0.17 12.68
N ALA A 65 -6.45 -0.85 11.54
CA ALA A 65 -5.94 -0.37 10.25
C ALA A 65 -6.51 0.99 9.83
N TRP A 66 -7.78 1.24 10.16
CA TRP A 66 -8.42 2.51 9.82
C TRP A 66 -7.70 3.70 10.47
N TYR A 67 -7.31 3.54 11.72
CA TYR A 67 -6.57 4.57 12.44
C TYR A 67 -5.16 4.76 11.85
N LEU A 68 -4.52 3.66 11.47
CA LEU A 68 -3.18 3.68 10.90
C LEU A 68 -3.11 4.39 9.56
N LYS A 69 -4.21 4.44 8.80
CA LYS A 69 -4.27 5.14 7.53
C LYS A 69 -3.79 6.59 7.65
N THR A 70 -4.26 7.32 8.65
CA THR A 70 -3.82 8.69 8.89
C THR A 70 -2.33 8.75 9.23
N GLN A 71 -1.86 7.82 10.06
CA GLN A 71 -0.46 7.79 10.46
C GLN A 71 0.46 7.56 9.28
N VAL A 72 0.12 6.63 8.37
CA VAL A 72 0.98 6.35 7.21
C VAL A 72 1.06 7.53 6.26
N LEU A 73 0.00 8.30 6.12
CA LEU A 73 0.03 9.52 5.30
C LEU A 73 0.98 10.55 5.87
N LEU A 74 1.03 10.67 7.20
CA LEU A 74 1.93 11.58 7.88
C LEU A 74 3.40 11.11 7.80
N ASP A 75 3.61 9.80 7.80
CA ASP A 75 4.94 9.20 7.79
C ASP A 75 5.53 9.03 6.40
N SER A 76 4.76 9.31 5.35
CA SER A 76 5.23 9.13 3.98
C SER A 76 6.43 10.04 3.69
N LYS A 77 7.46 9.48 3.07
CA LYS A 77 8.63 10.22 2.63
C LYS A 77 8.43 10.92 1.28
N TYR A 78 7.28 10.71 0.65
CA TYR A 78 7.01 11.27 -0.67
C TYR A 78 6.32 12.63 -0.55
N GLU A 79 6.62 13.51 -1.48
CA GLU A 79 6.01 14.85 -1.56
C GLU A 79 4.51 14.78 -1.80
N TYR A 80 4.09 13.85 -2.67
CA TYR A 80 2.68 13.60 -2.95
C TYR A 80 2.35 12.16 -2.63
N THR A 81 1.44 11.95 -1.71
CA THR A 81 1.01 10.62 -1.26
C THR A 81 -0.48 10.48 -1.47
N CYS A 82 -0.87 9.53 -2.33
CA CYS A 82 -2.26 9.28 -2.65
C CYS A 82 -2.69 7.92 -2.10
N TRP A 83 -3.57 7.93 -1.11
CA TRP A 83 -4.13 6.69 -0.59
C TRP A 83 -5.18 6.14 -1.54
N ILE A 84 -5.04 4.88 -1.92
CA ILE A 84 -6.02 4.15 -2.72
C ILE A 84 -6.36 2.87 -1.97
N ASP A 85 -7.60 2.74 -1.53
CA ASP A 85 -8.05 1.56 -0.79
C ASP A 85 -7.80 0.29 -1.61
N VAL A 86 -7.45 -0.80 -0.92
CA VAL A 86 -7.06 -2.06 -1.58
C VAL A 86 -8.18 -2.67 -2.43
N ASP A 87 -9.44 -2.33 -2.14
CA ASP A 87 -10.60 -2.80 -2.90
C ASP A 87 -10.99 -1.90 -4.08
N CYS A 88 -10.22 -0.85 -4.34
CA CYS A 88 -10.47 0.07 -5.46
C CYS A 88 -9.74 -0.38 -6.72
N GLU A 89 -10.42 -0.28 -7.86
CA GLU A 89 -9.84 -0.55 -9.18
C GLU A 89 -9.46 0.76 -9.86
N VAL A 90 -8.22 0.82 -10.36
CA VAL A 90 -7.74 1.97 -11.12
C VAL A 90 -7.82 1.63 -12.60
N LEU A 91 -8.60 2.40 -13.36
CA LEU A 91 -8.89 2.14 -14.76
C LEU A 91 -8.12 3.02 -15.73
N THR A 92 -7.34 3.96 -15.23
CA THR A 92 -6.63 4.91 -16.08
C THR A 92 -5.37 5.42 -15.38
N ASN A 93 -4.58 6.18 -16.11
CA ASN A 93 -3.44 6.90 -15.55
C ASN A 93 -3.95 8.06 -14.68
N ILE A 94 -3.42 8.14 -13.47
CA ILE A 94 -3.83 9.19 -12.53
C ILE A 94 -2.71 10.22 -12.39
#